data_46ed072195f5d8fa60a54fc15a5d511b
#
_entry.id   46ed072195f5d8fa60a54fc15a5d511b
#
_cell.length_a   1.000
_cell.length_b   1.000
_cell.length_c   1.000
_cell.angle_alpha   90.00
_cell.angle_beta   90.00
_cell.angle_gamma   90.00
#
_symmetry.space_group_name_H-M   'P 1'
#
loop_
_entity.id
_entity.type
_entity.pdbx_description
1 polymer ?
#
loop_
_entity_poly.entity_id
_entity_poly.type
_entity_poly.pdbx_seq_one_letter_code
_entity_poly.pdbx_strand_id
1 'polypeptide(L)'
;MTRAEINSVLTKIAEGDERAFERLFEETKGGVYSFVYSYMKNREDSEDVVQTVYLKIKQNIDKFESSGSGLAWILQIAKNAAITELRRRKIYDNFVELSNVADKVTTEPEDEGEVTAVMRRCLTDEEQRIILLHVIWGYKHREIAELLDMPTGSVTSKYKRAVDKIKTNLKKEA
;
A
#
# COMPACT_ATOMS: atom_id res chain seq x y z
N MET A 1 -1.21 -0.14 15.68
CA MET A 1 0.17 -0.62 16.07
C MET A 1 1.19 0.45 15.74
N THR A 2 2.07 0.81 16.65
CA THR A 2 3.20 1.73 16.43
C THR A 2 4.35 1.03 15.68
N ARG A 3 5.30 1.81 15.12
CA ARG A 3 6.47 1.25 14.44
C ARG A 3 7.33 0.38 15.37
N ALA A 4 7.47 0.76 16.64
CA ALA A 4 8.22 -0.01 17.63
C ALA A 4 7.54 -1.33 17.96
N GLU A 5 6.21 -1.33 18.08
CA GLU A 5 5.42 -2.55 18.29
C GLU A 5 5.52 -3.50 17.08
N ILE A 6 5.51 -2.97 15.84
CA ILE A 6 5.71 -3.79 14.64
C ILE A 6 7.06 -4.52 14.69
N ASN A 7 8.15 -3.82 15.02
CA ASN A 7 9.46 -4.46 15.16
C ASN A 7 9.45 -5.58 16.21
N SER A 8 8.89 -5.30 17.39
CA SER A 8 8.78 -6.29 18.46
C SER A 8 7.96 -7.52 18.05
N VAL A 9 6.85 -7.29 17.34
CA VAL A 9 5.99 -8.38 16.86
C VAL A 9 6.69 -9.21 15.79
N LEU A 10 7.40 -8.59 14.84
CA LEU A 10 8.17 -9.32 13.83
C LEU A 10 9.29 -10.17 14.46
N THR A 11 9.95 -9.68 15.49
CA THR A 11 10.95 -10.46 16.24
C THR A 11 10.31 -11.70 16.86
N LYS A 12 9.14 -11.59 17.50
CA LYS A 12 8.42 -12.74 18.07
C LYS A 12 7.97 -13.75 17.00
N ILE A 13 7.57 -13.25 15.81
CA ILE A 13 7.23 -14.14 14.69
C ILE A 13 8.47 -14.92 14.24
N ALA A 14 9.65 -14.28 14.19
CA ALA A 14 10.91 -14.96 13.88
C ALA A 14 11.29 -16.02 14.93
N GLU A 15 10.85 -15.84 16.17
CA GLU A 15 11.00 -16.81 17.27
C GLU A 15 9.93 -17.93 17.25
N GLY A 16 8.99 -17.90 16.29
CA GLY A 16 7.96 -18.93 16.11
C GLY A 16 6.64 -18.65 16.82
N ASP A 17 6.38 -17.43 17.31
CA ASP A 17 5.12 -17.06 17.93
C ASP A 17 4.01 -16.83 16.88
N GLU A 18 3.13 -17.81 16.70
CA GLU A 18 2.00 -17.72 15.75
C GLU A 18 0.96 -16.66 16.15
N ARG A 19 0.75 -16.42 17.44
CA ARG A 19 -0.18 -15.36 17.90
C ARG A 19 0.34 -13.97 17.56
N ALA A 20 1.66 -13.79 17.54
CA ALA A 20 2.26 -12.56 17.10
C ALA A 20 1.98 -12.30 15.59
N PHE A 21 1.93 -13.35 14.77
CA PHE A 21 1.56 -13.22 13.36
C PHE A 21 0.09 -12.83 13.17
N GLU A 22 -0.83 -13.45 13.90
CA GLU A 22 -2.26 -13.08 13.88
C GLU A 22 -2.44 -11.61 14.28
N ARG A 23 -1.78 -11.19 15.36
CA ARG A 23 -1.80 -9.79 15.81
C ARG A 23 -1.26 -8.84 14.74
N LEU A 24 -0.14 -9.16 14.10
CA LEU A 24 0.42 -8.37 13.01
C LEU A 24 -0.61 -8.20 11.89
N PHE A 25 -1.21 -9.30 11.47
CA PHE A 25 -2.22 -9.30 10.40
C PHE A 25 -3.40 -8.38 10.78
N GLU A 26 -4.06 -8.63 11.92
CA GLU A 26 -5.25 -7.88 12.33
C GLU A 26 -5.00 -6.36 12.46
N GLU A 27 -3.86 -5.98 13.03
CA GLU A 27 -3.57 -4.57 13.27
C GLU A 27 -2.99 -3.83 12.05
N THR A 28 -2.50 -4.52 11.02
CA THR A 28 -1.85 -3.88 9.87
C THR A 28 -2.57 -4.11 8.54
N LYS A 29 -3.48 -5.11 8.43
CA LYS A 29 -4.17 -5.47 7.18
C LYS A 29 -4.85 -4.30 6.48
N GLY A 30 -5.56 -3.42 7.20
CA GLY A 30 -6.25 -2.27 6.61
C GLY A 30 -5.30 -1.26 5.96
N GLY A 31 -4.19 -0.94 6.65
CA GLY A 31 -3.19 -0.03 6.10
C GLY A 31 -2.40 -0.65 4.94
N VAL A 32 -2.06 -1.93 5.02
CA VAL A 32 -1.40 -2.67 3.93
C VAL A 32 -2.35 -2.77 2.72
N TYR A 33 -3.63 -3.07 2.95
CA TYR A 33 -4.65 -3.08 1.90
C TYR A 33 -4.75 -1.72 1.20
N SER A 34 -4.89 -0.62 1.94
CA SER A 34 -4.96 0.72 1.36
C SER A 34 -3.73 1.05 0.52
N PHE A 35 -2.54 0.64 0.98
CA PHE A 35 -1.30 0.82 0.24
C PHE A 35 -1.27 -0.02 -1.04
N VAL A 36 -1.63 -1.30 -0.99
CA VAL A 36 -1.74 -2.19 -2.15
C VAL A 36 -2.80 -1.68 -3.12
N TYR A 37 -3.99 -1.30 -2.63
CA TYR A 37 -5.06 -0.77 -3.45
C TYR A 37 -4.66 0.49 -4.22
N SER A 38 -3.76 1.32 -3.68
CA SER A 38 -3.23 2.49 -4.40
C SER A 38 -2.47 2.12 -5.69
N TYR A 39 -2.02 0.87 -5.81
CA TYR A 39 -1.40 0.31 -7.02
C TYR A 39 -2.39 -0.43 -7.90
N MET A 40 -3.20 -1.32 -7.30
CA MET A 40 -4.04 -2.28 -8.03
C MET A 40 -5.33 -1.67 -8.58
N LYS A 41 -5.95 -0.71 -7.85
CA LYS A 41 -7.23 -0.06 -8.20
C LYS A 41 -8.40 -1.03 -8.43
N ASN A 42 -8.28 -2.22 -7.94
CA ASN A 42 -9.29 -3.28 -7.99
C ASN A 42 -9.30 -3.99 -6.65
N ARG A 43 -10.50 -4.28 -6.12
CA ARG A 43 -10.69 -4.86 -4.79
C ARG A 43 -10.14 -6.28 -4.72
N GLU A 44 -10.62 -7.14 -5.60
CA GLU A 44 -10.28 -8.57 -5.63
C GLU A 44 -8.77 -8.77 -5.74
N ASP A 45 -8.15 -8.06 -6.69
CA ASP A 45 -6.71 -8.09 -6.89
C ASP A 45 -5.92 -7.59 -5.69
N SER A 46 -6.45 -6.56 -5.02
CA SER A 46 -5.80 -6.02 -3.83
C SER A 46 -5.85 -7.02 -2.68
N GLU A 47 -6.97 -7.72 -2.50
CA GLU A 47 -7.12 -8.76 -1.49
C GLU A 47 -6.15 -9.93 -1.75
N ASP A 48 -6.00 -10.38 -3.00
CA ASP A 48 -5.06 -11.43 -3.40
C ASP A 48 -3.61 -11.02 -3.17
N VAL A 49 -3.26 -9.78 -3.55
CA VAL A 49 -1.91 -9.25 -3.31
C VAL A 49 -1.64 -9.12 -1.82
N VAL A 50 -2.61 -8.67 -1.00
CA VAL A 50 -2.46 -8.60 0.47
C VAL A 50 -2.21 -9.98 1.06
N GLN A 51 -2.95 -11.00 0.66
CA GLN A 51 -2.69 -12.38 1.09
C GLN A 51 -1.25 -12.81 0.73
N THR A 52 -0.83 -12.51 -0.51
CA THR A 52 0.55 -12.78 -0.96
C THR A 52 1.59 -12.06 -0.10
N VAL A 53 1.32 -10.82 0.32
CA VAL A 53 2.22 -10.05 1.20
C VAL A 53 2.43 -10.77 2.54
N TYR A 54 1.35 -11.19 3.21
CA TYR A 54 1.48 -11.87 4.51
C TYR A 54 2.09 -13.26 4.40
N LEU A 55 1.84 -14.00 3.32
CA LEU A 55 2.55 -15.24 3.03
C LEU A 55 4.05 -14.98 2.87
N LYS A 56 4.44 -13.93 2.14
CA LYS A 56 5.86 -13.56 1.97
C LYS A 56 6.51 -13.07 3.27
N ILE A 57 5.77 -12.37 4.13
CA ILE A 57 6.25 -12.02 5.47
C ILE A 57 6.59 -13.29 6.25
N LYS A 58 5.67 -14.27 6.30
CA LYS A 58 5.88 -15.54 6.99
C LYS A 58 7.05 -16.33 6.41
N GLN A 59 7.17 -16.40 5.10
CA GLN A 59 8.23 -17.14 4.40
C GLN A 59 9.62 -16.52 4.51
N ASN A 60 9.72 -15.21 4.74
CA ASN A 60 10.99 -14.50 4.77
C ASN A 60 11.28 -13.85 6.14
N ILE A 61 10.59 -14.27 7.18
CA ILE A 61 10.72 -13.67 8.51
C ILE A 61 12.15 -13.82 9.07
N ASP A 62 12.84 -14.89 8.70
CA ASP A 62 14.24 -15.16 9.01
C ASP A 62 15.21 -14.10 8.43
N LYS A 63 14.79 -13.38 7.39
CA LYS A 63 15.56 -12.30 6.77
C LYS A 63 15.27 -10.93 7.37
N PHE A 64 14.34 -10.86 8.32
CA PHE A 64 14.04 -9.61 9.00
C PHE A 64 15.13 -9.28 10.01
N GLU A 65 15.76 -8.10 9.83
CA GLU A 65 16.75 -7.58 10.76
C GLU A 65 16.07 -6.63 11.76
N SER A 66 16.11 -6.97 13.05
CA SER A 66 15.48 -6.18 14.11
C SER A 66 16.06 -4.78 14.29
N SER A 67 17.26 -4.52 13.77
CA SER A 67 17.90 -3.19 13.71
C SER A 67 17.26 -2.26 12.68
N GLY A 68 16.49 -2.81 11.72
CA GLY A 68 15.80 -2.06 10.69
C GLY A 68 14.38 -1.63 11.07
N SER A 69 13.69 -0.98 10.13
CA SER A 69 12.27 -0.65 10.28
C SER A 69 11.40 -1.79 9.77
N GLY A 70 10.74 -2.52 10.67
CA GLY A 70 9.81 -3.60 10.32
C GLY A 70 8.66 -3.13 9.42
N LEU A 71 8.15 -1.93 9.67
CA LEU A 71 7.13 -1.34 8.82
C LEU A 71 7.67 -1.07 7.39
N ALA A 72 8.89 -0.53 7.25
CA ALA A 72 9.49 -0.32 5.94
C ALA A 72 9.70 -1.65 5.20
N TRP A 73 10.11 -2.70 5.91
CA TRP A 73 10.27 -4.04 5.38
C TRP A 73 8.95 -4.62 4.87
N ILE A 74 7.85 -4.53 5.66
CA ILE A 74 6.50 -4.94 5.25
C ILE A 74 6.04 -4.17 4.00
N LEU A 75 6.16 -2.84 3.99
CA LEU A 75 5.70 -2.03 2.87
C LEU A 75 6.55 -2.22 1.61
N GLN A 76 7.83 -2.56 1.76
CA GLN A 76 8.67 -2.95 0.62
C GLN A 76 8.22 -4.30 0.02
N ILE A 77 7.84 -5.28 0.86
CA ILE A 77 7.24 -6.54 0.39
C ILE A 77 5.93 -6.24 -0.34
N ALA A 78 5.07 -5.38 0.21
CA ALA A 78 3.79 -5.00 -0.38
C ALA A 78 3.97 -4.29 -1.73
N LYS A 79 4.88 -3.31 -1.82
CA LYS A 79 5.24 -2.63 -3.07
C LYS A 79 5.70 -3.62 -4.13
N ASN A 80 6.63 -4.51 -3.78
CA ASN A 80 7.19 -5.48 -4.72
C ASN A 80 6.12 -6.48 -5.19
N ALA A 81 5.23 -6.94 -4.31
CA ALA A 81 4.13 -7.83 -4.66
C ALA A 81 3.16 -7.15 -5.63
N ALA A 82 2.74 -5.91 -5.35
CA ALA A 82 1.85 -5.15 -6.21
C ALA A 82 2.46 -4.88 -7.60
N ILE A 83 3.73 -4.44 -7.64
CA ILE A 83 4.42 -4.21 -8.94
C ILE A 83 4.55 -5.50 -9.74
N THR A 84 4.84 -6.62 -9.09
CA THR A 84 4.94 -7.93 -9.75
C THR A 84 3.60 -8.33 -10.37
N GLU A 85 2.50 -8.15 -9.63
CA GLU A 85 1.17 -8.47 -10.12
C GLU A 85 0.76 -7.56 -11.29
N LEU A 86 1.03 -6.26 -11.21
CA LEU A 86 0.78 -5.32 -12.31
C LEU A 86 1.55 -5.70 -13.58
N ARG A 87 2.81 -6.14 -13.45
CA ARG A 87 3.61 -6.62 -14.59
C ARG A 87 3.02 -7.89 -15.18
N ARG A 88 2.61 -8.86 -14.34
CA ARG A 88 1.96 -10.10 -14.78
C ARG A 88 0.68 -9.81 -15.55
N ARG A 89 -0.16 -8.89 -15.09
CA ARG A 89 -1.40 -8.47 -15.76
C ARG A 89 -1.14 -7.81 -17.09
N LYS A 90 -0.18 -6.90 -17.15
CA LYS A 90 0.17 -6.23 -18.41
C LYS A 90 0.60 -7.24 -19.49
N ILE A 91 1.32 -8.28 -19.10
CA ILE A 91 1.69 -9.36 -20.03
C ILE A 91 0.45 -10.14 -20.46
N TYR A 92 -0.44 -10.46 -19.53
CA TYR A 92 -1.69 -11.18 -19.82
C TYR A 92 -2.64 -10.33 -20.69
N ASP A 93 -2.85 -9.05 -20.36
CA ASP A 93 -3.68 -8.12 -21.14
C ASP A 93 -3.17 -8.01 -22.60
N ASN A 94 -1.86 -7.86 -22.79
CA ASN A 94 -1.26 -7.84 -24.12
C ASN A 94 -1.50 -9.15 -24.89
N PHE A 95 -1.47 -10.31 -24.21
CA PHE A 95 -1.77 -11.60 -24.83
C PHE A 95 -3.25 -11.72 -25.18
N VAL A 96 -4.15 -11.23 -24.30
CA VAL A 96 -5.61 -11.24 -24.50
C VAL A 96 -6.04 -10.27 -25.60
N GLU A 97 -5.44 -9.07 -25.68
CA GLU A 97 -5.68 -8.13 -26.79
C GLU A 97 -5.35 -8.74 -28.15
N LEU A 98 -4.30 -9.56 -28.23
CA LEU A 98 -3.98 -10.33 -29.44
C LEU A 98 -4.99 -11.43 -29.75
N SER A 99 -5.79 -11.87 -28.76
CA SER A 99 -6.82 -12.92 -28.90
C SER A 99 -8.28 -12.39 -28.93
N ASN A 100 -8.50 -11.09 -29.01
CA ASN A 100 -9.83 -10.42 -29.08
C ASN A 100 -10.81 -10.74 -27.94
N VAL A 101 -10.34 -10.85 -26.69
CA VAL A 101 -11.20 -11.00 -25.50
C VAL A 101 -10.85 -9.91 -24.51
N ALA A 102 -11.66 -8.87 -24.43
CA ALA A 102 -11.47 -7.77 -23.47
C ALA A 102 -12.76 -7.49 -22.70
N ASP A 103 -12.76 -7.79 -21.40
CA ASP A 103 -13.67 -7.17 -20.45
C ASP A 103 -12.84 -6.69 -19.23
N LYS A 104 -12.60 -5.37 -19.16
CA LYS A 104 -12.02 -4.73 -17.98
C LYS A 104 -13.14 -4.31 -17.05
N VAL A 105 -13.47 -5.13 -16.07
CA VAL A 105 -14.37 -4.75 -14.98
C VAL A 105 -13.56 -4.05 -13.90
N THR A 106 -13.72 -2.73 -13.80
CA THR A 106 -13.28 -1.95 -12.64
C THR A 106 -14.40 -1.97 -11.62
N THR A 107 -14.28 -2.80 -10.59
CA THR A 107 -15.23 -2.80 -9.46
C THR A 107 -14.87 -1.69 -8.48
N GLU A 108 -15.80 -0.76 -8.27
CA GLU A 108 -15.68 0.26 -7.21
C GLU A 108 -15.92 -0.39 -5.84
N PRO A 109 -15.16 0.01 -4.79
CA PRO A 109 -15.40 -0.46 -3.44
C PRO A 109 -16.75 0.06 -2.91
N GLU A 110 -17.61 -0.85 -2.44
CA GLU A 110 -18.97 -0.52 -1.97
C GLU A 110 -19.01 0.20 -0.61
N ASP A 111 -17.88 0.34 0.10
CA ASP A 111 -17.85 0.90 1.46
C ASP A 111 -16.62 1.82 1.64
N GLU A 112 -16.52 2.86 0.83
CA GLU A 112 -15.49 3.89 0.97
C GLU A 112 -16.00 5.08 1.77
N GLY A 113 -15.27 5.44 2.84
CA GLY A 113 -15.50 6.70 3.53
C GLY A 113 -15.31 7.91 2.59
N GLU A 114 -16.05 8.99 2.84
CA GLU A 114 -16.08 10.21 2.02
C GLU A 114 -14.69 10.76 1.65
N VAL A 115 -13.75 10.77 2.61
CA VAL A 115 -12.37 11.23 2.38
C VAL A 115 -11.63 10.35 1.37
N THR A 116 -11.80 9.03 1.44
CA THR A 116 -11.16 8.08 0.52
C THR A 116 -11.70 8.24 -0.90
N ALA A 117 -13.01 8.45 -1.03
CA ALA A 117 -13.65 8.72 -2.31
C ALA A 117 -13.16 10.04 -2.93
N VAL A 118 -13.03 11.10 -2.12
CA VAL A 118 -12.44 12.38 -2.55
C VAL A 118 -11.00 12.20 -3.00
N MET A 119 -10.17 11.49 -2.20
CA MET A 119 -8.77 11.23 -2.56
C MET A 119 -8.67 10.51 -3.91
N ARG A 120 -9.49 9.50 -4.14
CA ARG A 120 -9.49 8.73 -5.41
C ARG A 120 -9.86 9.61 -6.60
N ARG A 121 -10.83 10.52 -6.45
CA ARG A 121 -11.29 11.40 -7.53
C ARG A 121 -10.31 12.52 -7.86
N CYS A 122 -9.61 13.07 -6.87
CA CYS A 122 -8.83 14.31 -7.08
C CYS A 122 -7.31 14.11 -7.07
N LEU A 123 -6.81 12.98 -6.60
CA LEU A 123 -5.37 12.72 -6.47
C LEU A 123 -4.86 11.75 -7.53
N THR A 124 -3.64 11.97 -7.99
CA THR A 124 -2.90 10.97 -8.75
C THR A 124 -2.50 9.79 -7.87
N ASP A 125 -2.15 8.65 -8.46
CA ASP A 125 -1.72 7.45 -7.72
C ASP A 125 -0.53 7.70 -6.82
N GLU A 126 0.45 8.49 -7.26
CA GLU A 126 1.60 8.86 -6.45
C GLU A 126 1.21 9.78 -5.29
N GLU A 127 0.33 10.76 -5.53
CA GLU A 127 -0.19 11.63 -4.47
C GLU A 127 -0.97 10.83 -3.42
N GLN A 128 -1.78 9.85 -3.84
CA GLN A 128 -2.50 8.95 -2.93
C GLN A 128 -1.52 8.16 -2.05
N ARG A 129 -0.50 7.53 -2.64
CA ARG A 129 0.53 6.79 -1.90
C ARG A 129 1.27 7.66 -0.89
N ILE A 130 1.66 8.88 -1.29
CA ILE A 130 2.35 9.82 -0.41
C ILE A 130 1.45 10.21 0.79
N ILE A 131 0.18 10.52 0.56
CA ILE A 131 -0.78 10.83 1.63
C ILE A 131 -0.95 9.63 2.57
N LEU A 132 -1.17 8.43 2.04
CA LEU A 132 -1.34 7.20 2.84
C LEU A 132 -0.10 6.94 3.72
N LEU A 133 1.09 7.03 3.16
CA LEU A 133 2.34 6.81 3.89
C LEU A 133 2.57 7.86 4.98
N HIS A 134 2.23 9.12 4.71
CA HIS A 134 2.42 10.19 5.68
C HIS A 134 1.34 10.17 6.78
N VAL A 135 0.06 10.06 6.41
CA VAL A 135 -1.07 10.20 7.33
C VAL A 135 -1.34 8.92 8.12
N ILE A 136 -1.35 7.76 7.45
CA ILE A 136 -1.67 6.48 8.12
C ILE A 136 -0.43 5.92 8.84
N TRP A 137 0.73 5.98 8.19
CA TRP A 137 1.93 5.33 8.68
C TRP A 137 2.94 6.28 9.34
N GLY A 138 2.69 7.60 9.32
CA GLY A 138 3.53 8.60 9.97
C GLY A 138 4.94 8.72 9.36
N TYR A 139 5.12 8.36 8.08
CA TYR A 139 6.41 8.50 7.40
C TYR A 139 6.77 9.96 7.16
N LYS A 140 8.03 10.29 7.36
CA LYS A 140 8.59 11.58 6.93
C LYS A 140 8.80 11.57 5.41
N HIS A 141 8.78 12.73 4.77
CA HIS A 141 8.93 12.85 3.32
C HIS A 141 10.21 12.18 2.78
N ARG A 142 11.30 12.21 3.56
CA ARG A 142 12.54 11.51 3.20
C ARG A 142 12.37 9.99 3.18
N GLU A 143 11.71 9.41 4.17
CA GLU A 143 11.44 7.97 4.25
C GLU A 143 10.50 7.52 3.11
N ILE A 144 9.50 8.37 2.78
CA ILE A 144 8.60 8.14 1.63
C ILE A 144 9.37 8.16 0.32
N ALA A 145 10.32 9.11 0.18
CA ALA A 145 11.17 9.23 -0.99
C ALA A 145 12.01 7.97 -1.21
N GLU A 146 12.59 7.44 -0.15
CA GLU A 146 13.36 6.19 -0.18
C GLU A 146 12.45 4.99 -0.55
N LEU A 147 11.26 4.86 0.08
CA LEU A 147 10.33 3.74 -0.20
C LEU A 147 9.76 3.77 -1.62
N LEU A 148 9.46 4.96 -2.15
CA LEU A 148 8.85 5.12 -3.47
C LEU A 148 9.86 5.33 -4.62
N ASP A 149 11.16 5.33 -4.32
CA ASP A 149 12.25 5.61 -5.28
C ASP A 149 12.07 6.99 -5.97
N MET A 150 11.82 8.02 -5.17
CA MET A 150 11.54 9.38 -5.63
C MET A 150 12.47 10.40 -4.97
N PRO A 151 12.79 11.53 -5.62
CA PRO A 151 13.47 12.65 -4.96
C PRO A 151 12.60 13.23 -3.83
N THR A 152 13.21 13.53 -2.67
CA THR A 152 12.50 14.11 -1.50
C THR A 152 11.75 15.41 -1.84
N GLY A 153 12.33 16.26 -2.69
CA GLY A 153 11.67 17.49 -3.16
C GLY A 153 10.38 17.20 -3.95
N SER A 154 10.36 16.13 -4.74
CA SER A 154 9.18 15.68 -5.48
C SER A 154 8.08 15.20 -4.53
N VAL A 155 8.43 14.43 -3.50
CA VAL A 155 7.49 13.98 -2.46
C VAL A 155 6.87 15.17 -1.74
N THR A 156 7.69 16.13 -1.31
CA THR A 156 7.22 17.34 -0.62
C THR A 156 6.28 18.16 -1.48
N SER A 157 6.61 18.37 -2.75
CA SER A 157 5.77 19.13 -3.69
C SER A 157 4.46 18.42 -4.00
N LYS A 158 4.50 17.09 -4.19
CA LYS A 158 3.29 16.27 -4.43
C LYS A 158 2.39 16.23 -3.20
N TYR A 159 2.96 16.08 -1.99
CA TYR A 159 2.22 16.12 -0.74
C TYR A 159 1.44 17.45 -0.60
N LYS A 160 2.12 18.59 -0.78
CA LYS A 160 1.49 19.90 -0.69
C LYS A 160 0.33 20.03 -1.68
N ARG A 161 0.54 19.67 -2.96
CA ARG A 161 -0.52 19.69 -3.98
C ARG A 161 -1.69 18.77 -3.62
N ALA A 162 -1.41 17.57 -3.11
CA ALA A 162 -2.43 16.63 -2.70
C ALA A 162 -3.31 17.19 -1.58
N VAL A 163 -2.71 17.77 -0.54
CA VAL A 163 -3.43 18.42 0.56
C VAL A 163 -4.29 19.58 0.06
N ASP A 164 -3.77 20.42 -0.84
CA ASP A 164 -4.53 21.54 -1.40
C ASP A 164 -5.72 21.07 -2.25
N LYS A 165 -5.56 19.99 -3.03
CA LYS A 165 -6.63 19.37 -3.80
C LYS A 165 -7.73 18.81 -2.89
N ILE A 166 -7.37 18.07 -1.83
CA ILE A 166 -8.33 17.53 -0.86
C ILE A 166 -9.13 18.66 -0.22
N LYS A 167 -8.44 19.69 0.32
CA LYS A 167 -9.10 20.86 0.95
C LYS A 167 -10.07 21.56 0.00
N THR A 168 -9.70 21.70 -1.27
CA THR A 168 -10.54 22.37 -2.26
C THR A 168 -11.78 21.55 -2.59
N ASN A 169 -11.67 20.24 -2.68
CA ASN A 169 -12.80 19.37 -3.00
C ASN A 169 -13.75 19.21 -1.82
N LEU A 170 -13.25 19.05 -0.59
CA LEU A 170 -14.10 19.00 0.60
C LEU A 170 -14.91 20.31 0.82
N LYS A 171 -14.34 21.46 0.44
CA LYS A 171 -15.07 22.74 0.52
C LYS A 171 -16.16 22.91 -0.55
N LYS A 172 -16.12 22.15 -1.63
CA LYS A 172 -17.14 22.20 -2.68
C LYS A 172 -18.33 21.27 -2.39
N GLU A 173 -18.11 20.26 -1.55
CA GLU A 173 -19.12 19.28 -1.16
C GLU A 173 -19.82 19.66 0.16
N ALA A 174 -19.28 20.63 0.93
CA ALA A 174 -19.87 21.20 2.14
C ALA A 174 -20.77 22.40 1.81
#